data_6df40bc082b9637003e3f00f63463026
#
_entry.id   6df40bc082b9637003e3f00f63463026
#
_cell.length_a   1.000
_cell.length_b   1.000
_cell.length_c   1.000
_cell.angle_alpha   90.00
_cell.angle_beta   90.00
_cell.angle_gamma   90.00
#
_symmetry.space_group_name_H-M   'P 1'
#
loop_
_entity.id
_entity.type
_entity.pdbx_description
1 polymer ?
#
loop_
_entity_poly.entity_id
_entity_poly.type
_entity_poly.pdbx_seq_one_letter_code
_entity_poly.pdbx_strand_id
1 'polypeptide(L)'
;MKPRRDSPSRGGFKMLRILVLLLILLVVALTTWQDRYRSTRWREPLYVAIYPIAADDSAATLRYVAALDADRFKTIDDFFVREARRYELADIQPVKTRLRSELHERPPQRAPDAGVLATVWWSLKLRYWAWRVSGHVKEPEDIRLFVLYHDPALTSEVPHSLGLTKGLIGVVYAFAAPDMDGSNNVVIAHELLHTVGAGDKYLPGNNAPRFPDGFGDPGQVPLYPQRTAEIMAGRRMLSADRWQQAETLDEVVIGAATALEIRWLPHAH
;
A
#
# COMPACT_ATOMS: atom_id res chain seq x y z
N MET A 1 64.37 3.63 -29.95
CA MET A 1 63.26 4.55 -29.64
C MET A 1 62.00 3.68 -29.48
N LYS A 2 61.53 3.42 -28.24
CA LYS A 2 60.33 2.60 -28.00
C LYS A 2 59.11 3.54 -27.86
N PRO A 3 57.99 3.28 -28.46
CA PRO A 3 56.82 4.13 -28.31
C PRO A 3 56.21 3.90 -26.92
N ARG A 4 55.93 5.01 -26.21
CA ARG A 4 55.21 5.08 -24.91
C ARG A 4 53.75 4.69 -25.20
N ARG A 5 53.28 3.61 -24.60
CA ARG A 5 51.85 3.26 -24.57
C ARG A 5 51.19 4.16 -23.53
N ASP A 6 50.39 5.11 -23.97
CA ASP A 6 49.52 5.91 -23.11
C ASP A 6 48.46 4.99 -22.50
N SER A 7 48.50 4.83 -21.18
CA SER A 7 47.45 4.12 -20.46
C SER A 7 46.17 4.99 -20.44
N PRO A 8 44.97 4.41 -20.71
CA PRO A 8 43.76 5.18 -20.70
C PRO A 8 43.50 5.77 -19.32
N SER A 9 43.21 7.08 -19.30
CA SER A 9 43.10 7.90 -18.11
C SER A 9 42.06 7.35 -17.13
N ARG A 10 42.48 6.94 -15.94
CA ARG A 10 41.64 6.55 -14.79
C ARG A 10 40.57 7.63 -14.43
N GLY A 11 40.72 8.87 -14.88
CA GLY A 11 39.80 9.99 -14.67
C GLY A 11 38.51 9.86 -15.52
N GLY A 12 38.62 9.48 -16.79
CA GLY A 12 37.48 9.37 -17.69
C GLY A 12 36.48 8.25 -17.26
N PHE A 13 37.00 7.12 -16.79
CA PHE A 13 36.16 6.03 -16.30
C PHE A 13 35.42 6.38 -14.99
N LYS A 14 36.04 7.12 -14.10
CA LYS A 14 35.38 7.63 -12.87
C LYS A 14 34.26 8.62 -13.23
N MET A 15 34.51 9.53 -14.16
CA MET A 15 33.55 10.52 -14.60
C MET A 15 32.35 9.88 -15.32
N LEU A 16 32.59 8.88 -16.17
CA LEU A 16 31.54 8.11 -16.83
C LEU A 16 30.66 7.37 -15.81
N ARG A 17 31.24 6.73 -14.79
CA ARG A 17 30.47 6.08 -13.72
C ARG A 17 29.59 7.06 -12.94
N ILE A 18 30.12 8.24 -12.61
CA ILE A 18 29.36 9.29 -11.91
C ILE A 18 28.19 9.77 -12.79
N LEU A 19 28.43 10.02 -14.08
CA LEU A 19 27.39 10.44 -15.01
C LEU A 19 26.28 9.38 -15.15
N VAL A 20 26.65 8.10 -15.27
CA VAL A 20 25.68 6.99 -15.35
C VAL A 20 24.87 6.90 -14.04
N LEU A 21 25.50 7.02 -12.89
CA LEU A 21 24.79 7.00 -11.59
C LEU A 21 23.85 8.20 -11.44
N LEU A 22 24.29 9.40 -11.85
CA LEU A 22 23.45 10.60 -11.83
C LEU A 22 22.27 10.47 -12.82
N LEU A 23 22.48 9.90 -14.01
CA LEU A 23 21.41 9.65 -14.96
C LEU A 23 20.40 8.65 -14.40
N ILE A 24 20.85 7.55 -13.79
CA ILE A 24 19.96 6.58 -13.13
C ILE A 24 19.17 7.27 -12.02
N LEU A 25 19.84 8.07 -11.17
CA LEU A 25 19.18 8.81 -10.11
C LEU A 25 18.13 9.79 -10.66
N LEU A 26 18.46 10.51 -11.73
CA LEU A 26 17.55 11.44 -12.39
C LEU A 26 16.31 10.70 -12.96
N VAL A 27 16.52 9.59 -13.66
CA VAL A 27 15.42 8.77 -14.21
C VAL A 27 14.52 8.26 -13.08
N VAL A 28 15.12 7.72 -11.99
CA VAL A 28 14.35 7.27 -10.82
C VAL A 28 13.60 8.42 -10.15
N ALA A 29 14.20 9.60 -10.05
CA ALA A 29 13.55 10.78 -9.48
C ALA A 29 12.38 11.26 -10.35
N LEU A 30 12.56 11.33 -11.66
CA LEU A 30 11.52 11.75 -12.61
C LEU A 30 10.35 10.77 -12.66
N THR A 31 10.62 9.47 -12.73
CA THR A 31 9.56 8.44 -12.72
C THR A 31 8.78 8.46 -11.40
N THR A 32 9.48 8.54 -10.25
CA THR A 32 8.83 8.63 -8.94
C THR A 32 7.99 9.91 -8.81
N TRP A 33 8.48 11.04 -9.35
CA TRP A 33 7.73 12.29 -9.34
C TRP A 33 6.48 12.22 -10.24
N GLN A 34 6.60 11.63 -11.43
CA GLN A 34 5.51 11.44 -12.36
C GLN A 34 4.43 10.51 -11.80
N ASP A 35 4.82 9.37 -11.20
CA ASP A 35 3.91 8.42 -10.56
C ASP A 35 3.14 9.08 -9.42
N ARG A 36 3.84 9.83 -8.55
CA ARG A 36 3.21 10.56 -7.44
C ARG A 36 2.26 11.66 -7.93
N TYR A 37 2.65 12.36 -8.99
CA TYR A 37 1.84 13.44 -9.55
C TYR A 37 0.56 12.89 -10.18
N ARG A 38 0.63 11.73 -10.81
CA ARG A 38 -0.53 11.07 -11.43
C ARG A 38 -1.44 10.43 -10.38
N SER A 39 -0.89 9.73 -9.40
CA SER A 39 -1.64 9.00 -8.38
C SER A 39 -2.40 9.91 -7.39
N THR A 40 -2.06 11.19 -7.30
CA THR A 40 -2.71 12.13 -6.37
C THR A 40 -3.56 13.21 -7.06
N ARG A 41 -3.81 13.10 -8.36
CA ARG A 41 -4.66 14.04 -9.09
C ARG A 41 -6.13 13.65 -9.14
N TRP A 42 -6.42 12.38 -8.97
CA TRP A 42 -7.77 11.81 -8.93
C TRP A 42 -8.69 12.22 -10.11
N ARG A 43 -8.10 12.50 -11.30
CA ARG A 43 -8.86 12.84 -12.51
C ARG A 43 -9.34 11.63 -13.26
N GLU A 44 -8.64 10.52 -13.11
CA GLU A 44 -8.92 9.22 -13.68
C GLU A 44 -8.86 8.18 -12.56
N PRO A 45 -9.56 7.05 -12.67
CA PRO A 45 -9.46 5.96 -11.72
C PRO A 45 -8.01 5.47 -11.59
N LEU A 46 -7.55 5.22 -10.36
CA LEU A 46 -6.34 4.45 -10.12
C LEU A 46 -6.65 2.96 -10.27
N TYR A 47 -6.00 2.33 -11.21
CA TYR A 47 -6.13 0.89 -11.43
C TYR A 47 -5.23 0.13 -10.45
N VAL A 48 -5.86 -0.60 -9.53
CA VAL A 48 -5.19 -1.35 -8.47
C VAL A 48 -5.19 -2.83 -8.82
N ALA A 49 -4.03 -3.35 -9.19
CA ALA A 49 -3.84 -4.76 -9.47
C ALA A 49 -3.60 -5.52 -8.15
N ILE A 50 -4.43 -6.50 -7.86
CA ILE A 50 -4.33 -7.37 -6.68
C ILE A 50 -3.78 -8.72 -7.14
N TYR A 51 -2.58 -9.03 -6.66
CA TYR A 51 -1.87 -10.28 -6.92
C TYR A 51 -1.96 -11.19 -5.69
N PRO A 52 -2.82 -12.20 -5.69
CA PRO A 52 -2.91 -13.14 -4.58
C PRO A 52 -1.72 -14.09 -4.56
N ILE A 53 -1.25 -14.39 -3.36
CA ILE A 53 -0.12 -15.29 -3.09
C ILE A 53 -0.49 -16.18 -1.92
N ALA A 54 -0.33 -17.50 -2.06
CA ALA A 54 -0.40 -18.40 -0.92
C ALA A 54 0.86 -18.21 -0.06
N ALA A 55 0.68 -17.75 1.19
CA ALA A 55 1.79 -17.50 2.10
C ALA A 55 2.28 -18.75 2.83
N ASP A 56 1.46 -19.79 2.83
CA ASP A 56 1.78 -21.11 3.34
C ASP A 56 1.30 -22.20 2.35
N ASP A 57 1.69 -23.46 2.57
CA ASP A 57 1.34 -24.57 1.69
C ASP A 57 0.11 -25.33 2.20
N SER A 58 -0.70 -24.74 3.12
CA SER A 58 -1.90 -25.38 3.64
C SER A 58 -2.94 -25.60 2.55
N ALA A 59 -3.66 -26.70 2.61
CA ALA A 59 -4.73 -26.96 1.67
C ALA A 59 -5.89 -25.94 1.79
N ALA A 60 -6.04 -25.30 2.95
CA ALA A 60 -7.02 -24.23 3.17
C ALA A 60 -6.62 -22.98 2.39
N THR A 61 -5.38 -22.48 2.54
CA THR A 61 -4.87 -21.32 1.82
C THR A 61 -4.89 -21.52 0.32
N LEU A 62 -4.42 -22.67 -0.18
CA LEU A 62 -4.41 -22.96 -1.62
C LEU A 62 -5.83 -22.98 -2.21
N ARG A 63 -6.80 -23.61 -1.52
CA ARG A 63 -8.21 -23.60 -1.96
C ARG A 63 -8.82 -22.21 -1.94
N TYR A 64 -8.54 -21.43 -0.88
CA TYR A 64 -9.05 -20.08 -0.75
C TYR A 64 -8.53 -19.18 -1.88
N VAL A 65 -7.22 -19.17 -2.13
CA VAL A 65 -6.58 -18.37 -3.19
C VAL A 65 -7.10 -18.78 -4.58
N ALA A 66 -7.25 -20.08 -4.85
CA ALA A 66 -7.82 -20.59 -6.10
C ALA A 66 -9.29 -20.24 -6.30
N ALA A 67 -10.04 -19.97 -5.22
CA ALA A 67 -11.45 -19.60 -5.25
C ALA A 67 -11.70 -18.08 -5.23
N LEU A 68 -10.64 -17.26 -5.23
CA LEU A 68 -10.79 -15.81 -5.28
C LEU A 68 -11.39 -15.37 -6.63
N ASP A 69 -12.33 -14.44 -6.55
CA ASP A 69 -12.92 -13.76 -7.69
C ASP A 69 -12.88 -12.23 -7.51
N ALA A 70 -13.17 -11.49 -8.58
CA ALA A 70 -13.11 -10.03 -8.55
C ALA A 70 -14.19 -9.39 -7.66
N ASP A 71 -15.31 -10.06 -7.44
CA ASP A 71 -16.43 -9.52 -6.66
C ASP A 71 -16.06 -9.36 -5.18
N ARG A 72 -15.14 -10.19 -4.67
CA ARG A 72 -14.63 -10.07 -3.28
C ARG A 72 -13.94 -8.73 -2.98
N PHE A 73 -13.41 -8.05 -4.00
CA PHE A 73 -12.71 -6.78 -3.86
C PHE A 73 -13.57 -5.57 -4.23
N LYS A 74 -14.80 -5.78 -4.70
CA LYS A 74 -15.69 -4.71 -5.11
C LYS A 74 -16.04 -3.75 -3.97
N THR A 75 -16.10 -4.24 -2.75
CA THR A 75 -16.35 -3.41 -1.56
C THR A 75 -15.26 -2.34 -1.37
N ILE A 76 -14.03 -2.57 -1.87
CA ILE A 76 -12.95 -1.56 -1.88
C ILE A 76 -13.31 -0.42 -2.83
N ASP A 77 -13.72 -0.73 -4.06
CA ASP A 77 -14.13 0.26 -5.05
C ASP A 77 -15.31 1.09 -4.52
N ASP A 78 -16.33 0.41 -3.97
CA ASP A 78 -17.54 1.04 -3.40
C ASP A 78 -17.19 1.94 -2.20
N PHE A 79 -16.24 1.53 -1.35
CA PHE A 79 -15.73 2.33 -0.24
C PHE A 79 -15.11 3.64 -0.74
N PHE A 80 -14.21 3.58 -1.69
CA PHE A 80 -13.56 4.79 -2.22
C PHE A 80 -14.55 5.74 -2.91
N VAL A 81 -15.56 5.21 -3.60
CA VAL A 81 -16.65 6.01 -4.19
C VAL A 81 -17.48 6.68 -3.11
N ARG A 82 -17.85 5.95 -2.05
CA ARG A 82 -18.60 6.48 -0.91
C ARG A 82 -17.84 7.60 -0.20
N GLU A 83 -16.57 7.36 0.08
CA GLU A 83 -15.72 8.34 0.77
C GLU A 83 -15.42 9.58 -0.10
N ALA A 84 -15.19 9.41 -1.41
CA ALA A 84 -14.99 10.52 -2.32
C ALA A 84 -16.19 11.49 -2.34
N ARG A 85 -17.43 10.95 -2.30
CA ARG A 85 -18.63 11.77 -2.23
C ARG A 85 -18.69 12.64 -0.97
N ARG A 86 -18.14 12.18 0.16
CA ARG A 86 -18.07 12.97 1.41
C ARG A 86 -17.16 14.20 1.26
N TYR A 87 -16.24 14.17 0.29
CA TYR A 87 -15.31 15.26 -0.03
C TYR A 87 -15.67 15.98 -1.34
N GLU A 88 -16.95 15.90 -1.74
CA GLU A 88 -17.47 16.58 -2.93
C GLU A 88 -16.80 16.15 -4.26
N LEU A 89 -16.20 14.99 -4.29
CA LEU A 89 -15.60 14.38 -5.47
C LEU A 89 -16.59 13.39 -6.14
N ALA A 90 -17.85 13.80 -6.28
CA ALA A 90 -18.97 12.91 -6.60
C ALA A 90 -18.89 12.24 -8.00
N ASP A 91 -18.21 12.87 -8.96
CA ASP A 91 -18.17 12.42 -10.34
C ASP A 91 -16.98 11.49 -10.64
N ILE A 92 -16.25 11.08 -9.61
CA ILE A 92 -15.02 10.29 -9.77
C ILE A 92 -15.23 8.87 -9.22
N GLN A 93 -14.76 7.87 -9.96
CA GLN A 93 -14.43 6.55 -9.42
C GLN A 93 -12.94 6.57 -9.05
N PRO A 94 -12.56 6.81 -7.77
CA PRO A 94 -11.15 7.06 -7.43
C PRO A 94 -10.27 5.83 -7.64
N VAL A 95 -10.82 4.64 -7.40
CA VAL A 95 -10.10 3.36 -7.41
C VAL A 95 -10.90 2.35 -8.22
N LYS A 96 -10.20 1.50 -8.95
CA LYS A 96 -10.75 0.33 -9.61
C LYS A 96 -9.83 -0.86 -9.40
N THR A 97 -10.27 -1.79 -8.58
CA THR A 97 -9.54 -3.02 -8.29
C THR A 97 -9.61 -4.01 -9.44
N ARG A 98 -8.55 -4.78 -9.62
CA ARG A 98 -8.46 -5.87 -10.61
C ARG A 98 -7.74 -7.04 -10.01
N LEU A 99 -8.42 -8.15 -9.86
CA LEU A 99 -7.79 -9.39 -9.48
C LEU A 99 -6.91 -9.90 -10.61
N ARG A 100 -5.69 -10.29 -10.29
CA ARG A 100 -4.71 -10.89 -11.20
C ARG A 100 -4.54 -12.38 -10.90
N SER A 101 -3.85 -13.06 -11.77
CA SER A 101 -3.50 -14.46 -11.55
C SER A 101 -2.66 -14.61 -10.29
N GLU A 102 -2.84 -15.73 -9.61
CA GLU A 102 -2.03 -16.12 -8.46
C GLU A 102 -0.54 -16.12 -8.81
N LEU A 103 0.26 -15.62 -7.89
CA LEU A 103 1.71 -15.71 -7.95
C LEU A 103 2.21 -16.77 -6.96
N HIS A 104 3.09 -17.64 -7.44
CA HIS A 104 3.69 -18.69 -6.60
C HIS A 104 5.00 -18.24 -5.94
N GLU A 105 5.56 -17.11 -6.39
CA GLU A 105 6.79 -16.56 -5.84
C GLU A 105 6.48 -15.48 -4.80
N ARG A 106 7.05 -15.62 -3.61
CA ARG A 106 6.86 -14.68 -2.50
C ARG A 106 7.79 -13.46 -2.65
N PRO A 107 7.36 -12.28 -2.21
CA PRO A 107 8.19 -11.08 -2.22
C PRO A 107 9.41 -11.22 -1.29
N PRO A 108 10.52 -10.50 -1.60
CA PRO A 108 11.66 -10.46 -0.72
C PRO A 108 11.28 -9.87 0.65
N GLN A 109 11.61 -10.57 1.72
CA GLN A 109 11.34 -10.13 3.09
C GLN A 109 12.37 -9.09 3.55
N ARG A 110 11.90 -8.13 4.34
CA ARG A 110 12.78 -7.15 5.01
C ARG A 110 13.19 -7.72 6.37
N ALA A 111 14.49 -7.65 6.67
CA ALA A 111 14.96 -7.99 8.02
C ALA A 111 14.39 -6.96 9.03
N PRO A 112 13.91 -7.39 10.21
CA PRO A 112 13.30 -6.50 11.21
C PRO A 112 14.21 -5.33 11.60
N ASP A 113 15.52 -5.60 11.79
CA ASP A 113 16.51 -4.63 12.25
C ASP A 113 17.34 -4.02 11.10
N ALA A 114 16.79 -3.99 9.89
CA ALA A 114 17.50 -3.47 8.72
C ALA A 114 17.81 -1.98 8.88
N GLY A 115 19.08 -1.62 8.88
CA GLY A 115 19.53 -0.23 8.79
C GLY A 115 19.10 0.42 7.47
N VAL A 116 19.30 1.74 7.37
CA VAL A 116 18.84 2.55 6.22
C VAL A 116 19.30 1.98 4.88
N LEU A 117 20.58 1.63 4.73
CA LEU A 117 21.13 1.08 3.48
C LEU A 117 20.53 -0.27 3.13
N ALA A 118 20.30 -1.16 4.11
CA ALA A 118 19.67 -2.45 3.90
C ALA A 118 18.20 -2.28 3.49
N THR A 119 17.49 -1.30 4.07
CA THR A 119 16.11 -0.95 3.69
C THR A 119 16.04 -0.42 2.25
N VAL A 120 16.96 0.45 1.84
CA VAL A 120 17.05 0.93 0.45
C VAL A 120 17.30 -0.24 -0.50
N TRP A 121 18.25 -1.12 -0.18
CA TRP A 121 18.56 -2.29 -0.99
C TRP A 121 17.38 -3.27 -1.09
N TRP A 122 16.69 -3.52 0.01
CA TRP A 122 15.47 -4.31 0.03
C TRP A 122 14.38 -3.69 -0.86
N SER A 123 14.18 -2.37 -0.78
CA SER A 123 13.20 -1.66 -1.61
C SER A 123 13.51 -1.80 -3.12
N LEU A 124 14.79 -1.75 -3.51
CA LEU A 124 15.19 -1.99 -4.90
C LEU A 124 14.94 -3.43 -5.34
N LYS A 125 15.25 -4.41 -4.47
CA LYS A 125 14.95 -5.82 -4.72
C LYS A 125 13.46 -6.07 -4.90
N LEU A 126 12.62 -5.48 -4.04
CA LEU A 126 11.17 -5.60 -4.11
C LEU A 126 10.62 -5.03 -5.42
N ARG A 127 11.10 -3.88 -5.86
CA ARG A 127 10.70 -3.27 -7.14
C ARG A 127 11.10 -4.12 -8.34
N TYR A 128 12.32 -4.64 -8.34
CA TYR A 128 12.80 -5.53 -9.39
C TYR A 128 11.97 -6.83 -9.43
N TRP A 129 11.71 -7.43 -8.25
CA TRP A 129 10.86 -8.60 -8.12
C TRP A 129 9.44 -8.32 -8.64
N ALA A 130 8.81 -7.24 -8.18
CA ALA A 130 7.46 -6.85 -8.61
C ALA A 130 7.37 -6.64 -10.12
N TRP A 131 8.36 -5.96 -10.72
CA TRP A 131 8.44 -5.78 -12.17
C TRP A 131 8.55 -7.13 -12.90
N ARG A 132 9.38 -8.03 -12.39
CA ARG A 132 9.61 -9.34 -13.01
C ARG A 132 8.37 -10.24 -12.95
N VAL A 133 7.68 -10.31 -11.80
CA VAL A 133 6.55 -11.23 -11.58
C VAL A 133 5.24 -10.71 -12.16
N SER A 134 5.04 -9.39 -12.25
CA SER A 134 3.83 -8.80 -12.86
C SER A 134 3.79 -8.97 -14.38
N GLY A 135 4.93 -9.23 -15.03
CA GLY A 135 4.99 -9.38 -16.49
C GLY A 135 4.60 -8.11 -17.26
N HIS A 136 4.41 -8.26 -18.57
CA HIS A 136 3.90 -7.20 -19.44
C HIS A 136 2.37 -7.36 -19.57
N VAL A 137 1.63 -6.69 -18.70
CA VAL A 137 0.17 -6.67 -18.79
C VAL A 137 -0.25 -5.54 -19.72
N LYS A 138 -1.15 -5.82 -20.67
CA LYS A 138 -1.67 -4.81 -21.61
C LYS A 138 -2.57 -3.77 -20.96
N GLU A 139 -3.15 -4.11 -19.84
CA GLU A 139 -4.07 -3.25 -19.10
C GLU A 139 -3.33 -2.31 -18.15
N PRO A 140 -3.80 -1.06 -17.96
CA PRO A 140 -3.15 -0.14 -17.05
C PRO A 140 -3.17 -0.66 -15.61
N GLU A 141 -2.03 -0.55 -14.94
CA GLU A 141 -1.84 -0.85 -13.52
C GLU A 141 -1.06 0.30 -12.90
N ASP A 142 -1.75 1.11 -12.11
CA ASP A 142 -1.12 2.22 -11.43
C ASP A 142 -0.51 1.76 -10.09
N ILE A 143 -1.22 0.88 -9.37
CA ILE A 143 -0.81 0.35 -8.06
C ILE A 143 -0.80 -1.18 -8.12
N ARG A 144 0.20 -1.81 -7.51
CA ARG A 144 0.31 -3.27 -7.39
C ARG A 144 0.31 -3.66 -5.93
N LEU A 145 -0.70 -4.43 -5.53
CA LEU A 145 -0.82 -4.98 -4.19
C LEU A 145 -0.59 -6.49 -4.25
N PHE A 146 0.44 -6.96 -3.57
CA PHE A 146 0.77 -8.37 -3.42
C PHE A 146 0.19 -8.84 -2.09
N VAL A 147 -0.90 -9.63 -2.15
CA VAL A 147 -1.65 -10.05 -0.97
C VAL A 147 -1.28 -11.48 -0.62
N LEU A 148 -0.59 -11.64 0.51
CA LEU A 148 -0.14 -12.92 1.05
C LEU A 148 -1.21 -13.44 2.01
N TYR A 149 -1.87 -14.53 1.62
CA TYR A 149 -2.91 -15.18 2.40
C TYR A 149 -2.35 -16.26 3.29
N HIS A 150 -2.66 -16.22 4.58
CA HIS A 150 -2.26 -17.17 5.60
C HIS A 150 -3.44 -17.96 6.14
N ASP A 151 -3.24 -19.23 6.42
CA ASP A 151 -4.23 -20.07 7.10
C ASP A 151 -4.40 -19.58 8.55
N PRO A 152 -5.60 -19.12 8.97
CA PRO A 152 -5.83 -18.69 10.35
C PRO A 152 -5.68 -19.82 11.37
N ALA A 153 -5.76 -21.09 10.96
CA ALA A 153 -5.53 -22.24 11.83
C ALA A 153 -4.02 -22.44 12.13
N LEU A 154 -3.13 -21.97 11.25
CA LEU A 154 -1.68 -22.06 11.44
C LEU A 154 -1.07 -20.79 12.05
N THR A 155 -1.72 -19.64 11.85
CA THR A 155 -1.20 -18.32 12.26
C THR A 155 -2.33 -17.49 12.82
N SER A 156 -2.26 -17.15 14.10
CA SER A 156 -3.25 -16.29 14.77
C SER A 156 -3.02 -14.80 14.49
N GLU A 157 -1.80 -14.41 14.12
CA GLU A 157 -1.42 -13.04 13.80
C GLU A 157 -0.58 -13.03 12.53
N VAL A 158 -0.95 -12.19 11.58
CA VAL A 158 -0.16 -11.96 10.37
C VAL A 158 0.89 -10.86 10.60
N PRO A 159 2.01 -10.87 9.87
CA PRO A 159 2.99 -9.79 9.91
C PRO A 159 2.36 -8.45 9.54
N HIS A 160 2.99 -7.35 9.96
CA HIS A 160 2.56 -6.02 9.54
C HIS A 160 2.70 -5.85 8.04
N SER A 161 1.62 -5.41 7.41
CA SER A 161 1.60 -5.05 5.99
C SER A 161 2.46 -3.82 5.71
N LEU A 162 2.84 -3.61 4.45
CA LEU A 162 3.75 -2.54 4.05
C LEU A 162 3.29 -1.92 2.73
N GLY A 163 2.79 -0.70 2.80
CA GLY A 163 2.57 0.15 1.61
C GLY A 163 3.79 1.01 1.32
N LEU A 164 4.36 0.89 0.12
CA LEU A 164 5.46 1.74 -0.33
C LEU A 164 4.93 2.90 -1.18
N THR A 165 4.88 4.10 -0.62
CA THR A 165 4.52 5.34 -1.34
C THR A 165 5.39 5.57 -2.58
N LYS A 166 6.66 5.18 -2.53
CA LYS A 166 7.58 5.29 -3.67
C LYS A 166 7.52 4.03 -4.50
N GLY A 167 6.75 4.03 -5.59
CA GLY A 167 6.65 2.93 -6.56
C GLY A 167 5.29 2.27 -6.62
N LEU A 168 4.32 2.77 -5.85
CA LEU A 168 2.92 2.32 -5.90
C LEU A 168 2.81 0.79 -5.75
N ILE A 169 3.57 0.24 -4.80
CA ILE A 169 3.63 -1.18 -4.49
C ILE A 169 3.27 -1.39 -3.03
N GLY A 170 2.35 -2.31 -2.74
CA GLY A 170 2.03 -2.78 -1.40
C GLY A 170 2.27 -4.28 -1.26
N VAL A 171 2.71 -4.69 -0.07
CA VAL A 171 2.74 -6.08 0.36
C VAL A 171 1.78 -6.19 1.53
N VAL A 172 0.69 -6.89 1.32
CA VAL A 172 -0.41 -7.02 2.29
C VAL A 172 -0.42 -8.43 2.82
N TYR A 173 -0.59 -8.57 4.13
CA TYR A 173 -0.80 -9.86 4.77
C TYR A 173 -2.26 -9.99 5.18
N ALA A 174 -2.89 -11.08 4.80
CA ALA A 174 -4.31 -11.34 4.96
C ALA A 174 -4.57 -12.78 5.40
N PHE A 175 -5.77 -13.10 5.82
CA PHE A 175 -6.17 -14.45 6.19
C PHE A 175 -6.92 -15.15 5.06
N ALA A 176 -6.63 -16.43 4.87
CA ALA A 176 -7.26 -17.28 3.87
C ALA A 176 -8.58 -17.88 4.42
N ALA A 177 -9.54 -17.01 4.75
CA ALA A 177 -10.83 -17.41 5.28
C ALA A 177 -11.94 -16.49 4.77
N PRO A 178 -13.03 -17.02 4.21
CA PRO A 178 -14.12 -16.21 3.63
C PRO A 178 -14.83 -15.29 4.62
N ASP A 179 -14.93 -15.67 5.87
CA ASP A 179 -15.48 -14.86 6.97
C ASP A 179 -14.56 -13.68 7.38
N MET A 180 -13.30 -13.69 6.92
CA MET A 180 -12.34 -12.61 7.12
C MET A 180 -12.18 -11.69 5.89
N ASP A 181 -12.94 -11.90 4.80
CA ASP A 181 -12.86 -11.07 3.59
C ASP A 181 -13.09 -9.59 3.89
N GLY A 182 -14.02 -9.27 4.79
CA GLY A 182 -14.29 -7.90 5.21
C GLY A 182 -13.09 -7.22 5.82
N SER A 183 -12.47 -7.84 6.82
CA SER A 183 -11.27 -7.32 7.51
C SER A 183 -10.05 -7.31 6.58
N ASN A 184 -9.89 -8.32 5.71
CA ASN A 184 -8.86 -8.32 4.68
C ASN A 184 -9.00 -7.09 3.77
N ASN A 185 -10.20 -6.74 3.34
CA ASN A 185 -10.45 -5.58 2.48
C ASN A 185 -10.19 -4.25 3.20
N VAL A 186 -10.43 -4.17 4.51
CA VAL A 186 -10.00 -3.00 5.33
C VAL A 186 -8.48 -2.85 5.27
N VAL A 187 -7.72 -3.93 5.49
CA VAL A 187 -6.26 -3.90 5.43
C VAL A 187 -5.76 -3.55 4.03
N ILE A 188 -6.35 -4.15 2.97
CA ILE A 188 -5.98 -3.86 1.59
C ILE A 188 -6.20 -2.37 1.26
N ALA A 189 -7.35 -1.79 1.65
CA ALA A 189 -7.65 -0.38 1.43
C ALA A 189 -6.73 0.55 2.25
N HIS A 190 -6.36 0.17 3.47
CA HIS A 190 -5.39 0.87 4.30
C HIS A 190 -4.01 0.92 3.60
N GLU A 191 -3.49 -0.22 3.16
CA GLU A 191 -2.21 -0.30 2.47
C GLU A 191 -2.21 0.42 1.11
N LEU A 192 -3.34 0.41 0.41
CA LEU A 192 -3.54 1.21 -0.78
C LEU A 192 -3.37 2.70 -0.47
N LEU A 193 -3.97 3.20 0.61
CA LEU A 193 -3.86 4.60 1.03
C LEU A 193 -2.42 4.99 1.35
N HIS A 194 -1.62 4.09 1.94
CA HIS A 194 -0.18 4.32 2.10
C HIS A 194 0.53 4.55 0.76
N THR A 195 0.16 3.83 -0.30
CA THR A 195 0.79 4.01 -1.61
C THR A 195 0.55 5.40 -2.20
N VAL A 196 -0.57 6.04 -1.88
CA VAL A 196 -0.91 7.39 -2.34
C VAL A 196 -0.56 8.50 -1.34
N GLY A 197 0.07 8.14 -0.21
CA GLY A 197 0.73 9.09 0.69
C GLY A 197 0.10 9.27 2.06
N ALA A 198 -0.92 8.50 2.41
CA ALA A 198 -1.48 8.51 3.75
C ALA A 198 -0.49 7.96 4.79
N GLY A 199 -0.47 8.55 5.96
CA GLY A 199 0.30 8.09 7.11
C GLY A 199 -0.59 7.43 8.16
N ASP A 200 -0.02 6.56 8.99
CA ASP A 200 -0.73 5.94 10.11
C ASP A 200 -1.26 6.96 11.12
N LYS A 201 -2.44 6.68 11.67
CA LYS A 201 -3.14 7.53 12.62
C LYS A 201 -3.31 6.85 13.99
N TYR A 202 -2.42 5.92 14.32
CA TYR A 202 -2.36 5.27 15.64
C TYR A 202 -1.04 5.57 16.35
N LEU A 203 -1.03 5.32 17.65
CA LEU A 203 0.14 5.54 18.51
C LEU A 203 1.08 4.32 18.43
N PRO A 204 2.40 4.53 18.25
CA PRO A 204 3.36 3.45 18.34
C PRO A 204 3.30 2.75 19.71
N GLY A 205 3.41 1.42 19.70
CA GLY A 205 3.51 0.59 20.89
C GLY A 205 2.20 -0.03 21.36
N ASN A 206 1.07 0.69 21.35
CA ASN A 206 -0.23 0.12 21.72
C ASN A 206 -1.24 0.11 20.58
N ASN A 207 -0.93 0.69 19.44
CA ASN A 207 -1.79 0.80 18.27
C ASN A 207 -3.15 1.48 18.53
N ALA A 208 -3.27 2.28 19.59
CA ALA A 208 -4.47 3.06 19.88
C ALA A 208 -4.64 4.20 18.86
N PRO A 209 -5.86 4.45 18.35
CA PRO A 209 -6.13 5.61 17.50
C PRO A 209 -5.66 6.93 18.12
N ARG A 210 -4.94 7.74 17.36
CA ARG A 210 -4.41 9.03 17.82
C ARG A 210 -5.47 10.11 17.65
N PHE A 211 -5.90 10.72 18.76
CA PHE A 211 -6.84 11.85 18.70
C PHE A 211 -6.13 13.12 18.16
N PRO A 212 -6.78 13.94 17.32
CA PRO A 212 -8.10 13.73 16.70
C PRO A 212 -8.06 12.89 15.42
N ASP A 213 -6.91 12.79 14.76
CA ASP A 213 -6.74 12.32 13.36
C ASP A 213 -7.06 10.83 13.16
N GLY A 214 -6.96 10.01 14.24
CA GLY A 214 -7.25 8.57 14.20
C GLY A 214 -8.70 8.23 14.57
N PHE A 215 -9.54 9.24 14.80
CA PHE A 215 -10.95 9.04 15.15
C PHE A 215 -11.83 9.20 13.91
N GLY A 216 -12.83 8.34 13.77
CA GLY A 216 -13.77 8.42 12.66
C GLY A 216 -14.60 9.70 12.67
N ASP A 217 -14.99 10.15 13.86
CA ASP A 217 -15.66 11.45 14.10
C ASP A 217 -15.13 12.08 15.38
N PRO A 218 -14.06 12.88 15.31
CA PRO A 218 -13.48 13.52 16.50
C PRO A 218 -14.37 14.62 17.11
N GLY A 219 -15.39 15.05 16.38
CA GLY A 219 -16.39 16.05 16.86
C GLY A 219 -17.65 15.43 17.47
N GLN A 220 -17.75 14.10 17.51
CA GLN A 220 -18.92 13.40 18.04
C GLN A 220 -19.16 13.74 19.53
N VAL A 221 -20.44 13.94 19.89
CA VAL A 221 -20.86 14.16 21.27
C VAL A 221 -21.97 13.17 21.64
N PRO A 222 -21.77 12.31 22.66
CA PRO A 222 -20.53 12.09 23.42
C PRO A 222 -19.42 11.51 22.53
N LEU A 223 -18.15 11.76 22.88
CA LEU A 223 -17.01 11.33 22.09
C LEU A 223 -16.93 9.80 21.94
N TYR A 224 -17.39 9.08 22.94
CA TYR A 224 -17.39 7.59 23.00
C TYR A 224 -18.80 7.03 23.19
N PRO A 225 -19.07 5.81 22.66
CA PRO A 225 -18.26 5.10 21.66
C PRO A 225 -18.29 5.80 20.29
N GLN A 226 -17.19 5.76 19.56
CA GLN A 226 -17.16 6.19 18.16
C GLN A 226 -18.06 5.28 17.31
N ARG A 227 -18.70 5.83 16.30
CA ARG A 227 -19.56 5.07 15.36
C ARG A 227 -18.75 4.34 14.30
N THR A 228 -17.67 4.99 13.84
CA THR A 228 -16.77 4.47 12.82
C THR A 228 -15.31 4.61 13.26
N ALA A 229 -14.41 3.84 12.63
CA ALA A 229 -12.97 4.01 12.74
C ALA A 229 -12.47 4.95 11.64
N GLU A 230 -11.39 5.66 11.88
CA GLU A 230 -10.58 6.23 10.78
C GLU A 230 -9.74 5.10 10.16
N ILE A 231 -9.74 4.97 8.83
CA ILE A 231 -9.15 3.82 8.15
C ILE A 231 -7.63 3.69 8.40
N MET A 232 -6.88 4.80 8.48
CA MET A 232 -5.44 4.78 8.76
C MET A 232 -5.11 4.53 10.24
N ALA A 233 -6.13 4.48 11.13
CA ALA A 233 -6.04 3.93 12.47
C ALA A 233 -6.55 2.50 12.55
N GLY A 234 -7.49 2.11 11.69
CA GLY A 234 -8.05 0.77 11.56
C GLY A 234 -8.85 0.29 12.77
N ARG A 235 -9.09 1.15 13.75
CA ARG A 235 -9.71 0.81 15.05
C ARG A 235 -10.71 1.85 15.49
N ARG A 236 -11.86 1.39 15.98
CA ARG A 236 -12.92 2.21 16.53
C ARG A 236 -12.79 2.31 18.04
N MET A 237 -12.73 3.54 18.56
CA MET A 237 -12.68 3.78 20.01
C MET A 237 -14.04 3.52 20.66
N LEU A 238 -14.08 2.61 21.61
CA LEU A 238 -15.27 2.30 22.41
C LEU A 238 -15.31 3.10 23.72
N SER A 239 -14.13 3.38 24.30
CA SER A 239 -13.92 4.26 25.46
C SER A 239 -12.54 4.90 25.33
N ALA A 240 -12.09 5.66 26.31
CA ALA A 240 -10.78 6.31 26.30
C ALA A 240 -9.60 5.31 26.27
N ASP A 241 -9.83 4.08 26.71
CA ASP A 241 -8.81 3.04 26.91
C ASP A 241 -9.12 1.72 26.14
N ARG A 242 -10.25 1.65 25.43
CA ARG A 242 -10.67 0.45 24.70
C ARG A 242 -11.02 0.77 23.25
N TRP A 243 -10.56 -0.08 22.37
CA TRP A 243 -10.84 -0.01 20.94
C TRP A 243 -11.14 -1.40 20.38
N GLN A 244 -11.77 -1.41 19.22
CA GLN A 244 -12.09 -2.61 18.46
C GLN A 244 -11.57 -2.42 17.02
N GLN A 245 -10.99 -3.46 16.43
CA GLN A 245 -10.60 -3.45 15.03
C GLN A 245 -11.86 -3.41 14.16
N ALA A 246 -11.80 -2.65 13.07
CA ALA A 246 -12.85 -2.65 12.07
C ALA A 246 -12.84 -3.98 11.29
N GLU A 247 -14.01 -4.58 11.13
CA GLU A 247 -14.18 -5.87 10.46
C GLU A 247 -14.63 -5.71 9.01
N THR A 248 -15.17 -4.54 8.67
CA THR A 248 -15.65 -4.25 7.31
C THR A 248 -15.36 -2.81 6.90
N LEU A 249 -15.37 -2.55 5.59
CA LEU A 249 -15.22 -1.19 5.06
C LEU A 249 -16.41 -0.27 5.38
N ASP A 250 -17.54 -0.81 5.81
CA ASP A 250 -18.68 -0.01 6.26
C ASP A 250 -18.47 0.60 7.66
N GLU A 251 -17.54 0.03 8.41
CA GLU A 251 -17.17 0.52 9.75
C GLU A 251 -16.07 1.57 9.73
N VAL A 252 -15.50 1.88 8.55
CA VAL A 252 -14.40 2.83 8.44
C VAL A 252 -14.74 4.02 7.55
N VAL A 253 -14.04 5.11 7.80
CA VAL A 253 -14.10 6.35 7.02
C VAL A 253 -12.70 6.87 6.72
N ILE A 254 -12.56 7.67 5.67
CA ILE A 254 -11.37 8.48 5.43
C ILE A 254 -11.55 9.78 6.23
N GLY A 255 -10.71 10.02 7.24
CA GLY A 255 -10.73 11.23 8.04
C GLY A 255 -10.13 12.44 7.29
N ALA A 256 -10.36 13.66 7.80
CA ALA A 256 -9.91 14.89 7.16
C ALA A 256 -8.38 14.96 6.99
N ALA A 257 -7.61 14.48 7.98
CA ALA A 257 -6.15 14.44 7.89
C ALA A 257 -5.67 13.52 6.77
N THR A 258 -6.27 12.33 6.64
CA THR A 258 -5.98 11.39 5.55
C THR A 258 -6.39 11.96 4.21
N ALA A 259 -7.57 12.57 4.10
CA ALA A 259 -8.05 13.21 2.88
C ALA A 259 -7.12 14.34 2.41
N LEU A 260 -6.54 15.11 3.34
CA LEU A 260 -5.55 16.12 3.04
C LEU A 260 -4.25 15.51 2.48
N GLU A 261 -3.74 14.43 3.13
CA GLU A 261 -2.52 13.74 2.73
C GLU A 261 -2.61 13.13 1.32
N ILE A 262 -3.77 12.54 0.98
CA ILE A 262 -4.03 11.98 -0.35
C ILE A 262 -4.53 13.02 -1.37
N ARG A 263 -4.61 14.31 -0.98
CA ARG A 263 -5.03 15.44 -1.81
C ARG A 263 -6.48 15.39 -2.29
N TRP A 264 -7.37 14.86 -1.50
CA TRP A 264 -8.81 15.04 -1.68
C TRP A 264 -9.28 16.38 -1.15
N LEU A 265 -8.56 16.94 -0.19
CA LEU A 265 -8.72 18.31 0.28
C LEU A 265 -7.54 19.18 -0.17
N PRO A 266 -7.75 20.45 -0.51
CA PRO A 266 -6.66 21.38 -0.77
C PRO A 266 -5.91 21.70 0.52
N HIS A 267 -4.58 21.85 0.43
CA HIS A 267 -3.83 22.39 1.55
C HIS A 267 -4.29 23.84 1.79
N ALA A 268 -4.67 24.17 3.03
CA ALA A 268 -4.86 25.55 3.41
C ALA A 268 -3.53 26.30 3.23
N HIS A 269 -3.54 27.36 2.43
CA HIS A 269 -2.40 28.25 2.20
C HIS A 269 -2.18 29.16 3.40
#